data_06d3f4b5e8b175e9383f6d8bbe717ea7
#
_entry.id   06d3f4b5e8b175e9383f6d8bbe717ea7
#
_cell.length_a   1.000
_cell.length_b   1.000
_cell.length_c   1.000
_cell.angle_alpha   90.00
_cell.angle_beta   90.00
_cell.angle_gamma   90.00
#
_symmetry.space_group_name_H-M   'P 1'
#
loop_
_entity.id
_entity.type
_entity.pdbx_description
1 polymer ?
#
loop_
_entity_poly.entity_id
_entity_poly.type
_entity_poly.pdbx_seq_one_letter_code
_entity_poly.pdbx_strand_id
1 'polypeptide(L)'
;GLLVSNCGEIVLRSSGQLCNLSIAVARAGDTIASLTRKVKAAAIFGTIQSTATTFPGLRPVWKENCDAERLLGVDINGQLDCPLFSDFAYVVRENYAHFRHAAVEQNRDTAAALGIDASTAVTCVKPSGNSSTLLDCSPGLHPRHAAYYIRNVRVSSHSPVYKVLRDAGAPLSPENGQTAETATTWVCSFPCKAPDGATVKADE
;
A
#
# COMPACT_ATOMS: atom_id res chain seq x y z
N GLY A 1 6.67 0.21 27.03
CA GLY A 1 6.58 1.44 26.26
C GLY A 1 6.00 1.20 24.86
N LEU A 2 5.71 2.28 24.14
CA LEU A 2 5.16 2.26 22.79
C LEU A 2 6.14 2.96 21.83
N LEU A 3 6.15 2.50 20.58
CA LEU A 3 6.87 3.09 19.45
C LEU A 3 5.91 3.32 18.30
N VAL A 4 6.16 4.36 17.53
CA VAL A 4 5.46 4.58 16.27
C VAL A 4 6.27 3.90 15.17
N SER A 5 5.60 3.22 14.21
CA SER A 5 6.25 2.65 13.04
C SER A 5 6.95 3.74 12.22
N ASN A 6 7.92 3.35 11.39
CA ASN A 6 8.75 4.29 10.61
C ASN A 6 7.94 5.21 9.67
N CYS A 7 6.76 4.80 9.23
CA CYS A 7 5.87 5.63 8.40
C CYS A 7 4.76 6.34 9.20
N GLY A 8 4.72 6.19 10.54
CA GLY A 8 3.76 6.88 11.40
C GLY A 8 2.36 6.27 11.48
N GLU A 9 2.08 5.20 10.73
CA GLU A 9 0.73 4.66 10.56
C GLU A 9 0.25 3.76 11.70
N ILE A 10 1.17 3.21 12.50
CA ILE A 10 0.86 2.21 13.52
C ILE A 10 1.69 2.44 14.79
N VAL A 11 1.07 2.20 15.94
CA VAL A 11 1.73 2.19 17.25
C VAL A 11 1.98 0.73 17.64
N LEU A 12 3.23 0.43 18.00
CA LEU A 12 3.72 -0.91 18.34
C LEU A 12 4.29 -0.92 19.75
N ARG A 13 4.31 -2.10 20.39
CA ARG A 13 5.02 -2.30 21.67
C ARG A 13 6.54 -2.23 21.46
N SER A 14 7.21 -1.40 22.24
CA SER A 14 8.68 -1.20 22.14
C SER A 14 9.50 -2.44 22.50
N SER A 15 8.90 -3.41 23.21
CA SER A 15 9.55 -4.68 23.53
C SER A 15 9.71 -5.62 22.35
N GLY A 16 8.97 -5.38 21.27
CA GLY A 16 8.99 -6.17 20.04
C GLY A 16 7.58 -6.55 19.60
N GLN A 17 7.17 -6.07 18.44
CA GLN A 17 5.86 -6.34 17.83
C GLN A 17 5.91 -5.97 16.35
N LEU A 18 5.08 -6.59 15.54
CA LEU A 18 4.85 -6.19 14.14
C LEU A 18 3.36 -6.07 13.85
N CYS A 19 3.04 -5.39 12.77
CA CYS A 19 1.70 -5.30 12.22
C CYS A 19 1.66 -5.89 10.82
N ASN A 20 0.58 -6.61 10.51
CA ASN A 20 0.38 -7.27 9.23
C ASN A 20 -0.36 -6.31 8.30
N LEU A 21 0.39 -5.74 7.34
CA LEU A 21 -0.13 -4.75 6.41
C LEU A 21 -0.70 -5.43 5.16
N SER A 22 -1.87 -5.00 4.75
CA SER A 22 -2.50 -5.40 3.49
C SER A 22 -3.19 -4.20 2.84
N ILE A 23 -3.32 -4.21 1.51
CA ILE A 23 -3.79 -3.06 0.75
C ILE A 23 -4.92 -3.48 -0.18
N ALA A 24 -6.06 -2.79 -0.09
CA ALA A 24 -7.09 -2.78 -1.11
C ALA A 24 -6.83 -1.63 -2.08
N VAL A 25 -7.03 -1.85 -3.39
CA VAL A 25 -6.83 -0.80 -4.39
C VAL A 25 -8.17 -0.32 -4.93
N ALA A 26 -8.50 0.94 -4.66
CA ALA A 26 -9.63 1.62 -5.25
C ALA A 26 -9.31 2.04 -6.69
N ARG A 27 -10.27 1.97 -7.57
CA ARG A 27 -10.18 2.31 -9.00
C ARG A 27 -11.35 3.21 -9.39
N ALA A 28 -11.20 3.97 -10.48
CA ALA A 28 -12.24 4.88 -10.99
C ALA A 28 -13.60 4.20 -11.21
N GLY A 29 -13.62 2.93 -11.60
CA GLY A 29 -14.86 2.15 -11.82
C GLY A 29 -15.38 1.39 -10.59
N ASP A 30 -14.81 1.57 -9.40
CA ASP A 30 -15.29 0.86 -8.23
C ASP A 30 -16.60 1.44 -7.70
N THR A 31 -17.47 0.53 -7.26
CA THR A 31 -18.65 0.80 -6.47
C THR A 31 -18.39 0.46 -5.01
N ILE A 32 -19.26 0.89 -4.09
CA ILE A 32 -19.20 0.46 -2.68
C ILE A 32 -19.11 -1.06 -2.58
N ALA A 33 -19.93 -1.79 -3.33
CA ALA A 33 -19.92 -3.26 -3.29
C ALA A 33 -18.62 -3.88 -3.79
N SER A 34 -18.05 -3.39 -4.89
CA SER A 34 -16.79 -3.93 -5.43
C SER A 34 -15.59 -3.63 -4.53
N LEU A 35 -15.52 -2.41 -3.99
CA LEU A 35 -14.43 -2.04 -3.09
C LEU A 35 -14.56 -2.74 -1.73
N THR A 36 -15.79 -2.96 -1.24
CA THR A 36 -16.01 -3.78 -0.02
C THR A 36 -15.45 -5.19 -0.18
N ARG A 37 -15.64 -5.85 -1.35
CA ARG A 37 -15.04 -7.17 -1.59
C ARG A 37 -13.51 -7.13 -1.54
N LYS A 38 -12.89 -6.09 -2.09
CA LYS A 38 -11.43 -5.91 -2.05
C LYS A 38 -10.92 -5.69 -0.62
N VAL A 39 -11.61 -4.86 0.15
CA VAL A 39 -11.29 -4.61 1.56
C VAL A 39 -11.42 -5.89 2.39
N LYS A 40 -12.49 -6.66 2.20
CA LYS A 40 -12.65 -7.97 2.85
C LYS A 40 -11.54 -8.94 2.45
N ALA A 41 -11.17 -9.02 1.18
CA ALA A 41 -10.04 -9.85 0.76
C ALA A 41 -8.72 -9.43 1.43
N ALA A 42 -8.45 -8.12 1.51
CA ALA A 42 -7.28 -7.60 2.20
C ALA A 42 -7.30 -7.97 3.71
N ALA A 43 -8.46 -7.91 4.37
CA ALA A 43 -8.61 -8.33 5.76
C ALA A 43 -8.36 -9.85 5.94
N ILE A 44 -8.83 -10.69 5.02
CA ILE A 44 -8.54 -12.13 5.03
C ILE A 44 -7.04 -12.38 4.95
N PHE A 45 -6.36 -11.76 3.96
CA PHE A 45 -4.91 -11.91 3.81
C PHE A 45 -4.14 -11.46 5.05
N GLY A 46 -4.48 -10.29 5.61
CA GLY A 46 -3.86 -9.79 6.82
C GLY A 46 -4.08 -10.72 8.01
N THR A 47 -5.29 -11.27 8.17
CA THR A 47 -5.61 -12.21 9.26
C THR A 47 -4.82 -13.51 9.12
N ILE A 48 -4.72 -14.08 7.91
CA ILE A 48 -3.90 -15.26 7.64
C ILE A 48 -2.42 -14.94 7.94
N GLN A 49 -1.92 -13.80 7.48
CA GLN A 49 -0.53 -13.38 7.74
C GLN A 49 -0.25 -13.27 9.24
N SER A 50 -1.23 -12.85 10.05
CA SER A 50 -1.09 -12.72 11.50
C SER A 50 -0.87 -14.04 12.24
N THR A 51 -1.05 -15.19 11.58
CA THR A 51 -0.73 -16.51 12.15
C THR A 51 0.77 -16.81 12.14
N ALA A 52 1.55 -16.08 11.34
CA ALA A 52 2.99 -16.27 11.22
C ALA A 52 3.74 -15.60 12.39
N THR A 53 3.68 -16.20 13.56
CA THR A 53 4.28 -15.68 14.81
C THR A 53 5.54 -16.44 15.25
N THR A 54 6.13 -17.22 14.38
CA THR A 54 7.43 -17.86 14.62
C THR A 54 8.54 -16.97 14.12
N PHE A 55 9.34 -16.43 15.05
CA PHE A 55 10.40 -15.48 14.78
C PHE A 55 11.78 -16.04 15.19
N PRO A 56 12.44 -16.86 14.34
CA PRO A 56 13.74 -17.41 14.66
C PRO A 56 14.77 -16.30 14.95
N GLY A 57 15.50 -16.42 16.04
CA GLY A 57 16.52 -15.45 16.44
C GLY A 57 16.02 -14.19 17.15
N LEU A 58 14.71 -14.02 17.29
CA LEU A 58 14.14 -12.93 18.07
C LEU A 58 13.79 -13.39 19.49
N ARG A 59 13.66 -12.42 20.41
CA ARG A 59 13.25 -12.70 21.80
C ARG A 59 11.80 -13.21 21.84
N PRO A 60 11.43 -14.12 22.77
CA PRO A 60 10.08 -14.69 22.88
C PRO A 60 8.95 -13.64 22.95
N VAL A 61 9.22 -12.48 23.53
CA VAL A 61 8.26 -11.38 23.65
C VAL A 61 7.68 -10.90 22.31
N TRP A 62 8.40 -11.11 21.20
CA TRP A 62 7.87 -10.81 19.86
C TRP A 62 6.66 -11.70 19.55
N LYS A 63 6.79 -12.99 19.80
CA LYS A 63 5.69 -13.93 19.60
C LYS A 63 4.53 -13.61 20.54
N GLU A 64 4.82 -13.41 21.82
CA GLU A 64 3.81 -13.11 22.85
C GLU A 64 2.97 -11.87 22.48
N ASN A 65 3.61 -10.77 22.11
CA ASN A 65 2.92 -9.55 21.71
C ASN A 65 2.13 -9.71 20.41
N CYS A 66 2.70 -10.43 19.42
CA CYS A 66 2.02 -10.64 18.14
C CYS A 66 0.83 -11.58 18.28
N ASP A 67 0.91 -12.63 19.10
CA ASP A 67 -0.21 -13.54 19.38
C ASP A 67 -1.32 -12.83 20.17
N ALA A 68 -0.96 -11.97 21.13
CA ALA A 68 -1.93 -11.27 21.98
C ALA A 68 -2.75 -10.22 21.24
N GLU A 69 -2.19 -9.55 20.23
CA GLU A 69 -2.86 -8.42 19.57
C GLU A 69 -3.15 -8.66 18.09
N ARG A 70 -2.37 -9.49 17.40
CA ARG A 70 -2.53 -9.84 15.98
C ARG A 70 -2.80 -8.62 15.09
N LEU A 71 -2.04 -7.54 15.26
CA LEU A 71 -2.30 -6.26 14.63
C LEU A 71 -2.36 -6.38 13.11
N LEU A 72 -3.44 -5.87 12.52
CA LEU A 72 -3.60 -5.68 11.11
C LEU A 72 -3.56 -4.18 10.76
N GLY A 73 -3.14 -3.90 9.54
CA GLY A 73 -3.25 -2.60 8.93
C GLY A 73 -3.82 -2.74 7.53
N VAL A 74 -5.14 -2.92 7.42
CA VAL A 74 -5.85 -2.86 6.14
C VAL A 74 -5.95 -1.41 5.70
N ASP A 75 -5.34 -1.09 4.57
CA ASP A 75 -5.31 0.24 3.98
C ASP A 75 -5.95 0.26 2.59
N ILE A 76 -6.33 1.44 2.10
CA ILE A 76 -6.88 1.64 0.76
C ILE A 76 -5.97 2.59 -0.01
N ASN A 77 -5.35 2.10 -1.07
CA ASN A 77 -4.65 2.93 -2.06
C ASN A 77 -5.57 3.27 -3.23
N GLY A 78 -5.22 4.29 -4.01
CA GLY A 78 -6.00 4.70 -5.17
C GLY A 78 -7.25 5.51 -4.81
N GLN A 79 -7.30 6.06 -3.61
CA GLN A 79 -8.48 6.78 -3.13
C GLN A 79 -8.82 7.97 -4.03
N LEU A 80 -7.83 8.77 -4.41
CA LEU A 80 -8.03 9.94 -5.25
C LEU A 80 -8.12 9.63 -6.77
N ASP A 81 -8.04 8.36 -7.14
CA ASP A 81 -8.43 7.85 -8.46
C ASP A 81 -9.91 7.40 -8.49
N CYS A 82 -10.60 7.38 -7.33
CA CYS A 82 -11.90 6.76 -7.18
C CYS A 82 -12.96 7.79 -6.72
N PRO A 83 -14.07 7.96 -7.44
CA PRO A 83 -15.12 8.92 -7.09
C PRO A 83 -15.72 8.74 -5.68
N LEU A 84 -15.66 7.53 -5.12
CA LEU A 84 -16.15 7.25 -3.76
C LEU A 84 -15.47 8.09 -2.67
N PHE A 85 -14.31 8.68 -2.96
CA PHE A 85 -13.53 9.49 -2.02
C PHE A 85 -13.40 10.96 -2.43
N SER A 86 -14.10 11.38 -3.50
CA SER A 86 -14.07 12.75 -4.05
C SER A 86 -15.40 13.47 -3.93
N ASP A 87 -16.34 12.94 -3.15
CA ASP A 87 -17.68 13.47 -2.93
C ASP A 87 -17.70 14.43 -1.71
N PHE A 88 -18.88 14.88 -1.30
CA PHE A 88 -19.05 15.67 -0.09
C PHE A 88 -18.45 14.97 1.14
N ALA A 89 -17.85 15.73 2.04
CA ALA A 89 -17.10 15.21 3.19
C ALA A 89 -17.90 14.20 4.05
N TYR A 90 -19.22 14.39 4.19
CA TYR A 90 -20.05 13.46 4.95
C TYR A 90 -20.21 12.11 4.23
N VAL A 91 -20.36 12.10 2.89
CA VAL A 91 -20.45 10.85 2.09
C VAL A 91 -19.14 10.08 2.18
N VAL A 92 -18.02 10.78 2.04
CA VAL A 92 -16.69 10.19 2.17
C VAL A 92 -16.49 9.58 3.55
N ARG A 93 -16.93 10.28 4.62
CA ARG A 93 -16.89 9.77 5.99
C ARG A 93 -17.69 8.48 6.17
N GLU A 94 -18.90 8.43 5.63
CA GLU A 94 -19.74 7.23 5.67
C GLU A 94 -19.11 6.06 4.90
N ASN A 95 -18.51 6.33 3.75
CA ASN A 95 -17.78 5.33 2.97
C ASN A 95 -16.62 4.74 3.78
N TYR A 96 -15.82 5.57 4.43
CA TYR A 96 -14.75 5.08 5.31
C TYR A 96 -15.27 4.25 6.47
N ALA A 97 -16.35 4.68 7.12
CA ALA A 97 -16.98 3.94 8.21
C ALA A 97 -17.46 2.57 7.73
N HIS A 98 -18.07 2.50 6.55
CA HIS A 98 -18.52 1.25 5.93
C HIS A 98 -17.36 0.30 5.65
N PHE A 99 -16.29 0.77 5.00
CA PHE A 99 -15.12 -0.07 4.68
C PHE A 99 -14.38 -0.54 5.93
N ARG A 100 -14.24 0.34 6.94
CA ARG A 100 -13.69 -0.04 8.24
C ARG A 100 -14.51 -1.14 8.90
N HIS A 101 -15.84 -1.00 8.94
CA HIS A 101 -16.74 -1.99 9.49
C HIS A 101 -16.59 -3.34 8.77
N ALA A 102 -16.61 -3.33 7.43
CA ALA A 102 -16.43 -4.53 6.61
C ALA A 102 -15.09 -5.25 6.86
N ALA A 103 -14.00 -4.48 7.05
CA ALA A 103 -12.69 -5.05 7.38
C ALA A 103 -12.68 -5.72 8.77
N VAL A 104 -13.25 -5.04 9.77
CA VAL A 104 -13.30 -5.53 11.16
C VAL A 104 -14.15 -6.80 11.26
N GLU A 105 -15.32 -6.83 10.63
CA GLU A 105 -16.17 -8.03 10.63
C GLU A 105 -15.48 -9.19 9.91
N GLN A 106 -14.90 -8.93 8.74
CA GLN A 106 -14.18 -9.96 8.00
C GLN A 106 -12.98 -10.52 8.78
N ASN A 107 -12.26 -9.68 9.53
CA ASN A 107 -11.19 -10.15 10.41
C ASN A 107 -11.75 -11.10 11.49
N ARG A 108 -12.87 -10.76 12.14
CA ARG A 108 -13.51 -11.61 13.15
C ARG A 108 -13.92 -12.96 12.58
N ASP A 109 -14.58 -12.96 11.43
CA ASP A 109 -15.04 -14.20 10.78
C ASP A 109 -13.86 -15.08 10.38
N THR A 110 -12.80 -14.48 9.81
CA THR A 110 -11.61 -15.21 9.39
C THR A 110 -10.83 -15.74 10.59
N ALA A 111 -10.68 -14.96 11.66
CA ALA A 111 -10.02 -15.38 12.90
C ALA A 111 -10.77 -16.56 13.55
N ALA A 112 -12.11 -16.48 13.62
CA ALA A 112 -12.94 -17.58 14.12
C ALA A 112 -12.76 -18.87 13.28
N ALA A 113 -12.73 -18.75 11.95
CA ALA A 113 -12.50 -19.89 11.06
C ALA A 113 -11.11 -20.51 11.22
N LEU A 114 -10.10 -19.70 11.61
CA LEU A 114 -8.73 -20.16 11.86
C LEU A 114 -8.51 -20.64 13.31
N GLY A 115 -9.48 -20.47 14.20
CA GLY A 115 -9.36 -20.82 15.61
C GLY A 115 -8.38 -19.92 16.38
N ILE A 116 -8.27 -18.65 16.01
CA ILE A 116 -7.40 -17.65 16.65
C ILE A 116 -8.22 -16.45 17.14
N ASP A 117 -7.63 -15.65 18.04
CA ASP A 117 -8.25 -14.41 18.46
C ASP A 117 -8.29 -13.38 17.32
N ALA A 118 -9.38 -12.60 17.27
CA ALA A 118 -9.48 -11.48 16.35
C ALA A 118 -8.46 -10.38 16.68
N SER A 119 -8.03 -9.64 15.65
CA SER A 119 -7.08 -8.55 15.81
C SER A 119 -7.63 -7.40 16.65
N THR A 120 -6.82 -6.85 17.53
CA THR A 120 -7.20 -5.71 18.38
C THR A 120 -7.31 -4.41 17.59
N ALA A 121 -6.54 -4.27 16.49
CA ALA A 121 -6.66 -3.21 15.49
C ALA A 121 -6.57 -3.81 14.09
N VAL A 122 -7.41 -3.32 13.16
CA VAL A 122 -7.59 -3.93 11.84
C VAL A 122 -7.25 -2.99 10.69
N THR A 123 -7.54 -1.70 10.81
CA THR A 123 -7.39 -0.73 9.72
C THR A 123 -6.34 0.32 10.05
N CYS A 124 -5.66 0.81 9.04
CA CYS A 124 -4.76 1.96 9.15
C CYS A 124 -4.87 2.90 7.96
N VAL A 125 -4.24 4.06 8.05
CA VAL A 125 -3.99 4.95 6.92
C VAL A 125 -2.48 4.97 6.72
N LYS A 126 -2.02 4.45 5.59
CA LYS A 126 -0.61 4.26 5.31
C LYS A 126 -0.16 5.06 4.08
N PRO A 127 1.02 5.73 4.13
CA PRO A 127 1.69 6.16 2.91
C PRO A 127 2.03 4.93 2.07
N SER A 128 1.66 4.94 0.78
CA SER A 128 1.76 3.72 -0.04
C SER A 128 3.18 3.22 -0.30
N GLY A 129 4.19 4.06 -0.13
CA GLY A 129 5.56 3.74 -0.55
C GLY A 129 5.60 3.40 -2.04
N ASN A 130 6.17 2.24 -2.37
CA ASN A 130 6.29 1.76 -3.76
C ASN A 130 5.06 0.97 -4.24
N SER A 131 4.12 0.61 -3.36
CA SER A 131 2.97 -0.23 -3.74
C SER A 131 2.05 0.46 -4.74
N SER A 132 1.80 1.77 -4.60
CA SER A 132 0.99 2.54 -5.56
C SER A 132 1.62 2.59 -6.95
N THR A 133 2.96 2.61 -7.03
CA THR A 133 3.68 2.56 -8.31
C THR A 133 3.51 1.20 -8.98
N LEU A 134 3.70 0.11 -8.23
CA LEU A 134 3.52 -1.25 -8.72
C LEU A 134 2.08 -1.51 -9.19
N LEU A 135 1.11 -0.97 -8.45
CA LEU A 135 -0.31 -1.20 -8.68
C LEU A 135 -0.94 -0.13 -9.61
N ASP A 136 -0.16 0.84 -10.07
CA ASP A 136 -0.61 1.98 -10.86
C ASP A 136 -1.89 2.62 -10.31
N CYS A 137 -1.76 3.22 -9.12
CA CYS A 137 -2.83 3.96 -8.48
C CYS A 137 -2.29 5.19 -7.74
N SER A 138 -3.19 6.09 -7.33
CA SER A 138 -2.82 7.21 -6.47
C SER A 138 -2.31 6.70 -5.11
N PRO A 139 -1.31 7.36 -4.50
CA PRO A 139 -0.64 6.84 -3.30
C PRO A 139 -1.41 7.17 -2.02
N GLY A 140 -2.11 6.19 -1.45
CA GLY A 140 -2.87 6.36 -0.21
C GLY A 140 -3.89 7.48 -0.32
N LEU A 141 -3.74 8.51 0.51
CA LEU A 141 -4.55 9.74 0.55
C LEU A 141 -4.01 10.86 -0.35
N HIS A 142 -2.90 10.65 -1.07
CA HIS A 142 -2.30 11.70 -1.89
C HIS A 142 -2.80 11.64 -3.32
N PRO A 143 -2.96 12.79 -4.00
CA PRO A 143 -3.30 12.83 -5.42
C PRO A 143 -2.13 12.36 -6.29
N ARG A 144 -2.42 12.07 -7.54
CA ARG A 144 -1.38 11.92 -8.55
C ARG A 144 -0.69 13.26 -8.80
N HIS A 145 0.54 13.22 -9.28
CA HIS A 145 1.34 14.43 -9.50
C HIS A 145 0.69 15.42 -10.48
N ALA A 146 0.18 14.90 -11.61
CA ALA A 146 -0.50 15.65 -12.65
C ALA A 146 -1.34 14.72 -13.51
N ALA A 147 -2.21 15.29 -14.39
CA ALA A 147 -2.96 14.50 -15.36
C ALA A 147 -2.05 13.74 -16.32
N TYR A 148 -0.93 14.36 -16.73
CA TYR A 148 0.14 13.76 -17.54
C TYR A 148 1.48 14.11 -16.90
N TYR A 149 2.36 13.12 -16.75
CA TYR A 149 3.69 13.33 -16.19
C TYR A 149 4.68 12.28 -16.67
N ILE A 150 5.97 12.56 -16.51
CA ILE A 150 7.03 11.60 -16.78
C ILE A 150 7.52 11.01 -15.45
N ARG A 151 7.50 9.69 -15.35
CA ARG A 151 8.10 8.97 -14.24
C ARG A 151 9.48 8.49 -14.60
N ASN A 152 10.49 9.01 -13.92
CA ASN A 152 11.87 8.61 -14.11
C ASN A 152 12.22 7.47 -13.13
N VAL A 153 12.58 6.33 -13.67
CA VAL A 153 12.95 5.13 -12.89
C VAL A 153 14.42 4.83 -13.07
N ARG A 154 15.15 4.79 -11.97
CA ARG A 154 16.57 4.42 -11.97
C ARG A 154 16.75 2.92 -12.01
N VAL A 155 17.63 2.45 -12.88
CA VAL A 155 17.94 1.02 -13.05
C VAL A 155 19.45 0.85 -13.13
N SER A 156 19.99 -0.12 -12.42
CA SER A 156 21.42 -0.46 -12.52
C SER A 156 21.74 -1.12 -13.86
N SER A 157 22.87 -0.76 -14.48
CA SER A 157 23.37 -1.42 -15.71
C SER A 157 23.59 -2.93 -15.56
N HIS A 158 23.77 -3.40 -14.32
CA HIS A 158 23.91 -4.83 -14.00
C HIS A 158 22.58 -5.56 -13.83
N SER A 159 21.46 -4.83 -13.80
CA SER A 159 20.12 -5.43 -13.66
C SER A 159 19.68 -6.10 -14.95
N PRO A 160 19.09 -7.32 -14.90
CA PRO A 160 18.43 -7.91 -16.07
C PRO A 160 17.37 -7.01 -16.70
N VAL A 161 16.68 -6.20 -15.88
CA VAL A 161 15.66 -5.24 -16.33
C VAL A 161 16.27 -4.18 -17.26
N TYR A 162 17.50 -3.72 -16.99
CA TYR A 162 18.19 -2.78 -17.86
C TYR A 162 18.38 -3.35 -19.29
N LYS A 163 18.81 -4.62 -19.39
CA LYS A 163 18.98 -5.28 -20.70
C LYS A 163 17.66 -5.32 -21.47
N VAL A 164 16.56 -5.71 -20.80
CA VAL A 164 15.24 -5.78 -21.42
C VAL A 164 14.78 -4.40 -21.90
N LEU A 165 14.93 -3.35 -21.08
CA LEU A 165 14.54 -1.99 -21.45
C LEU A 165 15.37 -1.45 -22.63
N ARG A 166 16.69 -1.68 -22.60
CA ARG A 166 17.60 -1.27 -23.68
C ARG A 166 17.25 -1.97 -25.00
N ASP A 167 17.08 -3.28 -24.95
CA ASP A 167 16.83 -4.11 -26.14
C ASP A 167 15.42 -3.85 -26.72
N ALA A 168 14.48 -3.38 -25.87
CA ALA A 168 13.17 -2.89 -26.30
C ALA A 168 13.16 -1.44 -26.82
N GLY A 169 14.31 -0.75 -26.82
CA GLY A 169 14.40 0.64 -27.28
C GLY A 169 13.75 1.66 -26.35
N ALA A 170 13.65 1.34 -25.05
CA ALA A 170 13.10 2.27 -24.06
C ALA A 170 13.96 3.56 -23.96
N PRO A 171 13.37 4.73 -23.64
CA PRO A 171 14.11 5.97 -23.50
C PRO A 171 14.98 5.93 -22.24
N LEU A 172 16.25 5.59 -22.43
CA LEU A 172 17.27 5.48 -21.40
C LEU A 172 18.28 6.61 -21.50
N SER A 173 18.60 7.25 -20.38
CA SER A 173 19.69 8.22 -20.26
C SER A 173 20.57 7.86 -19.07
N PRO A 174 21.88 8.19 -19.09
CA PRO A 174 22.74 8.06 -17.92
C PRO A 174 22.20 8.86 -16.73
N GLU A 175 22.42 8.37 -15.52
CA GLU A 175 22.14 9.14 -14.29
C GLU A 175 22.96 10.45 -14.28
N ASN A 176 22.44 11.47 -13.62
CA ASN A 176 23.11 12.76 -13.48
C ASN A 176 24.57 12.57 -12.98
N GLY A 177 25.50 13.23 -13.67
CA GLY A 177 26.93 13.13 -13.37
C GLY A 177 27.64 11.91 -13.96
N GLN A 178 26.95 11.08 -14.76
CA GLN A 178 27.54 9.95 -15.49
C GLN A 178 27.43 10.18 -17.00
N THR A 179 28.31 9.59 -17.77
CA THR A 179 28.26 9.57 -19.25
C THR A 179 27.81 8.19 -19.74
N ALA A 180 27.51 8.06 -21.03
CA ALA A 180 27.12 6.77 -21.60
C ALA A 180 28.19 5.68 -21.40
N GLU A 181 29.47 6.07 -21.38
CA GLU A 181 30.62 5.16 -21.21
C GLU A 181 30.86 4.75 -19.75
N THR A 182 30.46 5.61 -18.80
CA THR A 182 30.74 5.41 -17.37
C THR A 182 29.52 5.03 -16.55
N ALA A 183 28.32 5.02 -17.18
CA ALA A 183 27.08 4.85 -16.46
C ALA A 183 26.92 3.45 -15.86
N THR A 184 26.86 3.41 -14.54
CA THR A 184 26.43 2.24 -13.74
C THR A 184 24.95 2.29 -13.39
N THR A 185 24.33 3.47 -13.51
CA THR A 185 22.91 3.71 -13.30
C THR A 185 22.33 4.44 -14.49
N TRP A 186 21.21 3.94 -14.97
CA TRP A 186 20.45 4.50 -16.08
C TRP A 186 19.07 4.96 -15.61
N VAL A 187 18.55 6.01 -16.23
CA VAL A 187 17.22 6.54 -15.98
C VAL A 187 16.34 6.21 -17.17
N CYS A 188 15.28 5.45 -16.93
CA CYS A 188 14.23 5.18 -17.90
C CYS A 188 13.06 6.12 -17.65
N SER A 189 12.61 6.83 -18.66
CA SER A 189 11.51 7.81 -18.61
C SER A 189 10.22 7.18 -19.11
N PHE A 190 9.21 7.05 -18.23
CA PHE A 190 7.91 6.49 -18.57
C PHE A 190 6.85 7.59 -18.62
N PRO A 191 6.16 7.80 -19.76
CA PRO A 191 4.99 8.66 -19.79
C PRO A 191 3.85 8.02 -19.01
N CYS A 192 3.25 8.79 -18.10
CA CYS A 192 2.14 8.36 -17.25
C CYS A 192 0.94 9.29 -17.50
N LYS A 193 -0.26 8.70 -17.54
CA LYS A 193 -1.54 9.41 -17.54
C LYS A 193 -2.33 9.02 -16.30
N ALA A 194 -2.86 10.00 -15.56
CA ALA A 194 -3.84 9.74 -14.51
C ALA A 194 -5.15 9.21 -15.13
N PRO A 195 -5.92 8.38 -14.42
CA PRO A 195 -7.27 8.02 -14.84
C PRO A 195 -8.14 9.27 -15.01
N ASP A 196 -9.10 9.21 -15.93
CA ASP A 196 -10.04 10.31 -16.12
C ASP A 196 -10.88 10.51 -14.84
N GLY A 197 -10.99 11.75 -14.37
CA GLY A 197 -11.67 12.11 -13.11
C GLY A 197 -10.85 11.87 -11.84
N ALA A 198 -9.59 11.46 -11.93
CA ALA A 198 -8.70 11.40 -10.77
C ALA A 198 -8.34 12.81 -10.29
N THR A 199 -8.33 13.02 -8.97
CA THR A 199 -7.77 14.24 -8.39
C THR A 199 -6.26 14.28 -8.60
N VAL A 200 -5.75 15.40 -9.09
CA VAL A 200 -4.32 15.64 -9.28
C VAL A 200 -3.85 16.81 -8.43
N LYS A 201 -2.55 16.86 -8.14
CA LYS A 201 -1.97 17.89 -7.24
C LYS A 201 -2.23 19.34 -7.69
N ALA A 202 -2.47 19.58 -8.98
CA ALA A 202 -2.80 20.91 -9.47
C ALA A 202 -4.24 21.36 -9.12
N ASP A 203 -5.09 20.43 -8.63
CA ASP A 203 -6.48 20.68 -8.24
C ASP A 203 -6.62 20.98 -6.74
N GLU A 204 -5.52 20.91 -5.97
CA GLU A 204 -5.43 21.28 -4.55
C GLU A 204 -5.07 22.78 -4.42
#